data_d7fb12d105daf6f313779876d59474db
#
_entry.id   d7fb12d105daf6f313779876d59474db
#
_cell.length_a   1.000
_cell.length_b   1.000
_cell.length_c   1.000
_cell.angle_alpha   90.00
_cell.angle_beta   90.00
_cell.angle_gamma   90.00
#
_symmetry.space_group_name_H-M   'P 1'
#
loop_
_entity.id
_entity.type
_entity.pdbx_description
1 polymer ?
#
loop_
_entity_poly.entity_id
_entity_poly.type
_entity_poly.pdbx_seq_one_letter_code
_entity_poly.pdbx_strand_id
1 'polypeptide(L)'
;MGDKTATQWWELLPAGVRQQVDGYVLQDAHMQAIRVVLAAGRARGLGLTDAQYVVAERYDHHGDAIARTPDSPLDLESLAARAAGLHGRVVAVEAVWDGDTFHDWFVVLLAITADPDAEHPLATIYWGTAVRHLGDTGNRGTRHPSAAAADQAGRALADHLCVPFHFASPDTPDDEAPRRRS
;
A
#
# COMPACT_ATOMS: atom_id res chain seq x y z
N MET A 1 2.05 -36.81 10.08
CA MET A 1 2.97 -35.81 10.66
C MET A 1 2.14 -34.54 10.74
N GLY A 2 1.75 -34.12 11.96
CA GLY A 2 0.82 -32.99 12.09
C GLY A 2 1.52 -31.69 11.70
N ASP A 3 0.82 -30.85 10.94
CA ASP A 3 1.27 -29.50 10.59
C ASP A 3 1.47 -28.71 11.89
N LYS A 4 2.66 -28.14 12.06
CA LYS A 4 2.94 -27.26 13.20
C LYS A 4 2.24 -25.94 12.99
N THR A 5 1.71 -25.35 14.07
CA THR A 5 1.16 -24.00 14.04
C THR A 5 2.28 -22.95 13.95
N ALA A 6 1.94 -21.73 13.55
CA ALA A 6 2.88 -20.61 13.50
C ALA A 6 3.54 -20.35 14.87
N THR A 7 2.77 -20.41 15.95
CA THR A 7 3.27 -20.31 17.34
C THR A 7 4.30 -21.40 17.66
N GLN A 8 4.03 -22.66 17.29
CA GLN A 8 4.96 -23.76 17.51
C GLN A 8 6.27 -23.58 16.70
N TRP A 9 6.18 -23.10 15.46
CA TRP A 9 7.34 -22.75 14.67
C TRP A 9 8.13 -21.60 15.29
N TRP A 10 7.44 -20.57 15.81
CA TRP A 10 8.07 -19.45 16.49
C TRP A 10 8.90 -19.89 17.71
N GLU A 11 8.35 -20.76 18.54
CA GLU A 11 9.04 -21.26 19.74
C GLU A 11 10.28 -22.11 19.42
N LEU A 12 10.29 -22.77 18.26
CA LEU A 12 11.44 -23.55 17.80
C LEU A 12 12.58 -22.70 17.23
N LEU A 13 12.35 -21.41 16.96
CA LEU A 13 13.39 -20.51 16.46
C LEU A 13 14.33 -20.12 17.63
N PRO A 14 15.66 -20.04 17.37
CA PRO A 14 16.61 -19.51 18.35
C PRO A 14 16.26 -18.11 18.81
N ALA A 15 16.54 -17.76 20.08
CA ALA A 15 16.19 -16.47 20.66
C ALA A 15 16.73 -15.28 19.85
N GLY A 16 17.98 -15.35 19.34
CA GLY A 16 18.56 -14.29 18.51
C GLY A 16 17.83 -14.12 17.16
N VAL A 17 17.35 -15.24 16.58
CA VAL A 17 16.54 -15.20 15.34
C VAL A 17 15.19 -14.54 15.62
N ARG A 18 14.53 -14.89 16.71
CA ARG A 18 13.26 -14.28 17.12
C ARG A 18 13.41 -12.77 17.32
N GLN A 19 14.47 -12.35 18.02
CA GLN A 19 14.75 -10.93 18.21
C GLN A 19 15.00 -10.20 16.87
N GLN A 20 15.70 -10.83 15.93
CA GLN A 20 15.94 -10.28 14.60
C GLN A 20 14.65 -10.16 13.79
N VAL A 21 13.79 -11.19 13.84
CA VAL A 21 12.47 -11.17 13.16
C VAL A 21 11.60 -10.06 13.72
N ASP A 22 11.49 -9.95 15.06
CA ASP A 22 10.74 -8.86 15.70
C ASP A 22 11.29 -7.48 15.33
N GLY A 23 12.63 -7.35 15.25
CA GLY A 23 13.26 -6.12 14.79
C GLY A 23 12.86 -5.72 13.36
N TYR A 24 12.75 -6.68 12.45
CA TYR A 24 12.26 -6.43 11.08
C TYR A 24 10.77 -6.12 11.06
N VAL A 25 9.94 -6.85 11.83
CA VAL A 25 8.50 -6.58 11.94
C VAL A 25 8.24 -5.18 12.48
N LEU A 26 8.95 -4.76 13.53
CA LEU A 26 8.83 -3.42 14.10
C LEU A 26 9.20 -2.30 13.11
N GLN A 27 10.05 -2.60 12.12
CA GLN A 27 10.43 -1.69 11.04
C GLN A 27 9.56 -1.83 9.78
N ASP A 28 8.48 -2.62 9.84
CA ASP A 28 7.60 -2.96 8.71
C ASP A 28 8.37 -3.61 7.53
N ALA A 29 9.46 -4.30 7.84
CA ALA A 29 10.31 -4.97 6.86
C ALA A 29 9.86 -6.44 6.66
N HIS A 30 8.64 -6.65 6.15
CA HIS A 30 7.94 -7.93 6.06
C HIS A 30 8.74 -9.02 5.35
N MET A 31 9.28 -8.72 4.17
CA MET A 31 10.04 -9.70 3.38
C MET A 31 11.33 -10.14 4.06
N GLN A 32 12.01 -9.22 4.75
CA GLN A 32 13.22 -9.53 5.51
C GLN A 32 12.90 -10.45 6.68
N ALA A 33 11.80 -10.21 7.39
CA ALA A 33 11.33 -11.08 8.47
C ALA A 33 11.05 -12.50 7.94
N ILE A 34 10.32 -12.66 6.82
CA ILE A 34 10.04 -13.96 6.21
C ILE A 34 11.33 -14.68 5.82
N ARG A 35 12.29 -13.99 5.20
CA ARG A 35 13.57 -14.59 4.79
C ARG A 35 14.35 -15.13 5.97
N VAL A 36 14.37 -14.42 7.10
CA VAL A 36 15.07 -14.85 8.33
C VAL A 36 14.41 -16.09 8.92
N VAL A 37 13.07 -16.09 9.05
CA VAL A 37 12.31 -17.26 9.55
C VAL A 37 12.56 -18.47 8.67
N LEU A 38 12.43 -18.31 7.34
CA LEU A 38 12.63 -19.40 6.38
C LEU A 38 14.05 -19.96 6.45
N ALA A 39 15.07 -19.11 6.49
CA ALA A 39 16.47 -19.54 6.58
C ALA A 39 16.74 -20.35 7.86
N ALA A 40 16.22 -19.89 8.99
CA ALA A 40 16.42 -20.54 10.28
C ALA A 40 15.62 -21.85 10.45
N GLY A 41 14.43 -21.93 9.83
CA GLY A 41 13.52 -23.08 9.97
C GLY A 41 13.70 -24.16 8.90
N ARG A 42 14.35 -23.85 7.76
CA ARG A 42 14.42 -24.72 6.58
C ARG A 42 14.96 -26.12 6.86
N ALA A 43 16.00 -26.23 7.68
CA ALA A 43 16.60 -27.51 8.07
C ALA A 43 15.66 -28.41 8.90
N ARG A 44 14.61 -27.81 9.49
CA ARG A 44 13.57 -28.49 10.28
C ARG A 44 12.28 -28.72 9.49
N GLY A 45 12.28 -28.43 8.19
CA GLY A 45 11.14 -28.61 7.29
C GLY A 45 10.14 -27.44 7.26
N LEU A 46 10.51 -26.27 7.80
CA LEU A 46 9.66 -25.06 7.68
C LEU A 46 9.63 -24.57 6.23
N GLY A 47 8.43 -24.50 5.66
CA GLY A 47 8.18 -24.01 4.31
C GLY A 47 7.94 -22.49 4.24
N LEU A 48 7.80 -21.95 3.01
CA LEU A 48 7.53 -20.56 2.80
C LEU A 48 6.19 -20.11 3.45
N THR A 49 5.16 -20.92 3.29
CA THR A 49 3.83 -20.66 3.87
C THR A 49 3.89 -20.62 5.39
N ASP A 50 4.63 -21.54 6.03
CA ASP A 50 4.82 -21.52 7.48
C ASP A 50 5.54 -20.24 7.93
N ALA A 51 6.59 -19.80 7.18
CA ALA A 51 7.30 -18.57 7.47
C ALA A 51 6.39 -17.35 7.38
N GLN A 52 5.51 -17.31 6.38
CA GLN A 52 4.52 -16.24 6.23
C GLN A 52 3.55 -16.20 7.40
N TYR A 53 3.02 -17.34 7.85
CA TYR A 53 2.14 -17.39 9.02
C TYR A 53 2.85 -16.96 10.31
N VAL A 54 4.10 -17.41 10.53
CA VAL A 54 4.89 -16.96 11.68
C VAL A 54 5.05 -15.44 11.69
N VAL A 55 5.38 -14.85 10.55
CA VAL A 55 5.55 -13.39 10.45
C VAL A 55 4.22 -12.67 10.63
N ALA A 56 3.12 -13.17 10.04
CA ALA A 56 1.79 -12.59 10.22
C ALA A 56 1.38 -12.54 11.71
N GLU A 57 1.59 -13.64 12.47
CA GLU A 57 1.36 -13.64 13.93
C GLU A 57 2.22 -12.60 14.67
N ARG A 58 3.46 -12.34 14.19
CA ARG A 58 4.31 -11.29 14.80
C ARG A 58 3.81 -9.89 14.48
N TYR A 59 3.26 -9.67 13.29
CA TYR A 59 2.59 -8.42 12.95
C TYR A 59 1.37 -8.17 13.84
N ASP A 60 0.54 -9.19 14.05
CA ASP A 60 -0.62 -9.11 14.96
C ASP A 60 -0.18 -8.85 16.41
N HIS A 61 0.90 -9.52 16.85
CA HIS A 61 1.44 -9.35 18.22
C HIS A 61 1.97 -7.95 18.49
N HIS A 62 2.68 -7.34 17.52
CA HIS A 62 3.28 -6.01 17.70
C HIS A 62 2.29 -4.88 17.40
N GLY A 63 1.28 -5.12 16.55
CA GLY A 63 0.18 -4.18 16.31
C GLY A 63 0.64 -2.74 16.08
N ASP A 64 0.23 -1.85 16.98
CA ASP A 64 0.51 -0.41 16.88
C ASP A 64 1.97 -0.02 17.15
N ALA A 65 2.80 -0.96 17.63
CA ALA A 65 4.24 -0.71 17.86
C ALA A 65 5.05 -0.73 16.55
N ILE A 66 4.45 -1.18 15.44
CA ILE A 66 5.13 -1.25 14.15
C ILE A 66 5.31 0.16 13.57
N ALA A 67 6.56 0.51 13.25
CA ALA A 67 6.91 1.77 12.59
C ALA A 67 6.48 1.76 11.13
N ARG A 68 5.18 1.86 10.88
CA ARG A 68 4.64 1.92 9.51
C ARG A 68 5.04 3.23 8.86
N THR A 69 5.35 3.17 7.56
CA THR A 69 5.48 4.39 6.76
C THR A 69 4.17 5.17 6.88
N PRO A 70 4.19 6.46 7.27
CA PRO A 70 2.98 7.23 7.35
C PRO A 70 2.22 7.17 6.04
N ASP A 71 0.89 7.01 6.12
CA ASP A 71 0.05 7.09 4.94
C ASP A 71 0.25 8.41 4.21
N SER A 72 0.15 8.37 2.90
CA SER A 72 0.11 9.61 2.12
C SER A 72 -1.12 10.41 2.53
N PRO A 73 -0.99 11.67 3.00
CA PRO A 73 -2.13 12.52 3.25
C PRO A 73 -2.97 12.69 1.98
N LEU A 74 -4.29 12.52 2.10
CA LEU A 74 -5.24 12.64 0.98
C LEU A 74 -6.11 13.90 1.08
N ASP A 75 -5.88 14.74 2.09
CA ASP A 75 -6.54 16.03 2.19
C ASP A 75 -6.08 16.97 1.06
N LEU A 76 -6.99 17.86 0.67
CA LEU A 76 -6.77 18.74 -0.47
C LEU A 76 -5.56 19.66 -0.27
N GLU A 77 -5.34 20.18 0.93
CA GLU A 77 -4.24 21.09 1.23
C GLU A 77 -2.88 20.40 1.01
N SER A 78 -2.73 19.20 1.54
CA SER A 78 -1.50 18.39 1.38
C SER A 78 -1.24 18.02 -0.08
N LEU A 79 -2.27 17.60 -0.82
CA LEU A 79 -2.15 17.27 -2.24
C LEU A 79 -1.83 18.50 -3.10
N ALA A 80 -2.48 19.63 -2.85
CA ALA A 80 -2.21 20.87 -3.54
C ALA A 80 -0.80 21.40 -3.27
N ALA A 81 -0.32 21.31 -2.02
CA ALA A 81 1.05 21.68 -1.66
C ALA A 81 2.09 20.82 -2.39
N ARG A 82 1.86 19.50 -2.53
CA ARG A 82 2.73 18.61 -3.30
C ARG A 82 2.72 18.97 -4.79
N ALA A 83 1.53 19.19 -5.36
CA ALA A 83 1.41 19.57 -6.75
C ALA A 83 2.10 20.91 -7.04
N ALA A 84 2.01 21.90 -6.14
CA ALA A 84 2.69 23.19 -6.25
C ALA A 84 4.22 23.09 -6.15
N GLY A 85 4.76 22.05 -5.52
CA GLY A 85 6.21 21.78 -5.42
C GLY A 85 6.81 21.12 -6.66
N LEU A 86 6.01 20.74 -7.65
CA LEU A 86 6.48 20.04 -8.85
C LEU A 86 7.14 21.02 -9.84
N HIS A 87 8.11 20.50 -10.61
CA HIS A 87 8.63 21.19 -11.77
C HIS A 87 7.70 20.98 -12.97
N GLY A 88 7.32 22.05 -13.62
CA GLY A 88 6.37 22.01 -14.73
C GLY A 88 4.94 22.38 -14.31
N ARG A 89 4.12 22.68 -15.31
CA ARG A 89 2.71 23.05 -15.09
C ARG A 89 1.86 21.77 -15.03
N VAL A 90 1.14 21.54 -13.94
CA VAL A 90 0.19 20.45 -13.85
C VAL A 90 -0.93 20.66 -14.89
N VAL A 91 -1.17 19.66 -15.73
CA VAL A 91 -2.16 19.69 -16.82
C VAL A 91 -3.27 18.66 -16.64
N ALA A 92 -3.09 17.70 -15.74
CA ALA A 92 -4.11 16.74 -15.36
C ALA A 92 -3.77 16.09 -14.01
N VAL A 93 -4.80 15.50 -13.39
CA VAL A 93 -4.67 14.54 -12.30
C VAL A 93 -5.16 13.18 -12.81
N GLU A 94 -4.40 12.12 -12.55
CA GLU A 94 -4.74 10.77 -12.96
C GLU A 94 -4.68 9.81 -11.78
N ALA A 95 -5.66 8.91 -11.68
CA ALA A 95 -5.63 7.79 -10.75
C ALA A 95 -5.38 6.50 -11.56
N VAL A 96 -4.45 5.69 -11.09
CA VAL A 96 -4.08 4.43 -11.75
C VAL A 96 -4.01 3.31 -10.75
N TRP A 97 -4.45 2.14 -11.16
CA TRP A 97 -4.27 0.93 -10.38
C TRP A 97 -2.83 0.45 -10.46
N ASP A 98 -2.37 -0.13 -9.36
CA ASP A 98 -1.11 -0.84 -9.25
C ASP A 98 -1.28 -1.99 -8.24
N GLY A 99 -0.37 -2.96 -8.27
CA GLY A 99 -0.48 -4.18 -7.48
C GLY A 99 -0.89 -5.38 -8.33
N ASP A 100 -1.24 -6.45 -7.66
CA ASP A 100 -1.73 -7.68 -8.28
C ASP A 100 -2.63 -8.45 -7.31
N THR A 101 -3.20 -9.57 -7.76
CA THR A 101 -4.06 -10.43 -6.92
C THR A 101 -3.34 -11.11 -5.76
N PHE A 102 -2.00 -11.08 -5.70
CA PHE A 102 -1.18 -11.66 -4.64
C PHE A 102 -0.72 -10.63 -3.61
N HIS A 103 -0.62 -9.35 -4.01
CA HIS A 103 -0.01 -8.27 -3.20
C HIS A 103 -0.99 -7.14 -2.87
N ASP A 104 -2.27 -7.39 -2.96
CA ASP A 104 -3.34 -6.40 -2.79
C ASP A 104 -3.30 -5.25 -3.82
N TRP A 105 -4.46 -4.89 -4.30
CA TRP A 105 -4.65 -3.77 -5.19
C TRP A 105 -4.61 -2.44 -4.43
N PHE A 106 -3.91 -1.47 -4.99
CA PHE A 106 -3.89 -0.10 -4.51
C PHE A 106 -3.98 0.89 -5.68
N VAL A 107 -4.20 2.16 -5.38
CA VAL A 107 -4.28 3.21 -6.40
C VAL A 107 -3.17 4.23 -6.16
N VAL A 108 -2.49 4.63 -7.23
CA VAL A 108 -1.57 5.75 -7.23
C VAL A 108 -2.27 6.97 -7.84
N LEU A 109 -2.27 8.07 -7.11
CA LEU A 109 -2.73 9.36 -7.61
C LEU A 109 -1.52 10.12 -8.17
N LEU A 110 -1.61 10.53 -9.43
CA LEU A 110 -0.55 11.17 -10.19
C LEU A 110 -0.91 12.61 -10.55
N ALA A 111 0.06 13.50 -10.53
CA ALA A 111 0.00 14.75 -11.29
C ALA A 111 0.73 14.57 -12.62
N ILE A 112 0.08 14.95 -13.71
CA ILE A 112 0.68 14.99 -15.03
C ILE A 112 1.11 16.41 -15.31
N THR A 113 2.38 16.61 -15.64
CA THR A 113 2.93 17.95 -15.96
C THR A 113 3.20 18.09 -17.45
N ALA A 114 3.23 19.35 -17.90
CA ALA A 114 3.79 19.75 -19.20
C ALA A 114 5.01 20.64 -18.94
N ASP A 115 5.99 20.57 -19.82
CA ASP A 115 7.21 21.38 -19.82
C ASP A 115 8.04 21.28 -18.51
N PRO A 116 8.58 20.09 -18.12
CA PRO A 116 8.65 18.84 -18.91
C PRO A 116 7.39 17.98 -18.80
N ASP A 117 7.14 17.17 -19.82
CA ASP A 117 6.11 16.14 -19.80
C ASP A 117 6.56 15.01 -18.86
N ALA A 118 5.86 14.84 -17.76
CA ALA A 118 6.21 13.86 -16.72
C ALA A 118 5.01 13.48 -15.85
N GLU A 119 5.11 12.29 -15.25
CA GLU A 119 4.17 11.77 -14.25
C GLU A 119 4.81 11.85 -12.87
N HIS A 120 4.10 12.46 -11.93
CA HIS A 120 4.60 12.64 -10.56
C HIS A 120 3.64 12.00 -9.55
N PRO A 121 4.06 10.97 -8.79
CA PRO A 121 3.25 10.39 -7.74
C PRO A 121 2.96 11.42 -6.65
N LEU A 122 1.68 11.66 -6.39
CA LEU A 122 1.20 12.53 -5.30
C LEU A 122 0.85 11.73 -4.05
N ALA A 123 0.22 10.57 -4.23
CA ALA A 123 -0.17 9.70 -3.12
C ALA A 123 -0.31 8.26 -3.57
N THR A 124 0.03 7.32 -2.68
CA THR A 124 -0.30 5.89 -2.82
C THR A 124 -1.41 5.55 -1.83
N ILE A 125 -2.49 4.97 -2.34
CA ILE A 125 -3.74 4.77 -1.60
C ILE A 125 -3.98 3.27 -1.44
N TYR A 126 -3.49 2.72 -0.35
CA TYR A 126 -3.76 1.35 0.07
C TYR A 126 -5.16 1.22 0.67
N TRP A 127 -5.67 0.00 0.80
CA TRP A 127 -6.96 -0.29 1.42
C TRP A 127 -7.11 0.40 2.79
N GLY A 128 -6.15 0.20 3.69
CA GLY A 128 -6.19 0.77 5.04
C GLY A 128 -6.20 2.30 5.05
N THR A 129 -5.40 2.94 4.18
CA THR A 129 -5.38 4.39 3.98
C THR A 129 -6.75 4.89 3.52
N ALA A 130 -7.33 4.22 2.54
CA ALA A 130 -8.62 4.56 1.98
C ALA A 130 -9.76 4.47 3.01
N VAL A 131 -9.81 3.38 3.77
CA VAL A 131 -10.84 3.18 4.81
C VAL A 131 -10.74 4.27 5.88
N ARG A 132 -9.54 4.63 6.32
CA ARG A 132 -9.35 5.74 7.28
C ARG A 132 -9.80 7.09 6.72
N HIS A 133 -9.48 7.37 5.45
CA HIS A 133 -9.86 8.62 4.78
C HIS A 133 -11.37 8.74 4.57
N LEU A 134 -12.02 7.65 4.15
CA LEU A 134 -13.46 7.63 3.87
C LEU A 134 -14.34 7.49 5.14
N GLY A 135 -13.75 7.05 6.27
CA GLY A 135 -14.47 6.77 7.50
C GLY A 135 -15.55 5.71 7.32
N ASP A 136 -16.66 5.82 8.05
CA ASP A 136 -17.78 4.86 8.02
C ASP A 136 -18.45 4.69 6.64
N THR A 137 -18.25 5.63 5.73
CA THR A 137 -18.80 5.56 4.37
C THR A 137 -17.99 4.63 3.46
N GLY A 138 -16.70 4.44 3.73
CA GLY A 138 -15.80 3.64 2.90
C GLY A 138 -16.10 2.14 2.89
N ASN A 139 -16.80 1.63 3.89
CA ASN A 139 -17.08 0.19 4.05
C ASN A 139 -18.48 -0.23 3.58
N ARG A 140 -19.28 0.70 3.03
CA ARG A 140 -20.69 0.44 2.62
C ARG A 140 -20.89 0.35 1.11
N GLY A 141 -19.86 0.56 0.32
CA GLY A 141 -19.93 0.53 -1.14
C GLY A 141 -19.50 -0.81 -1.74
N THR A 142 -19.95 -1.08 -2.97
CA THR A 142 -19.49 -2.21 -3.78
C THR A 142 -18.14 -1.92 -4.46
N ARG A 143 -17.71 -0.66 -4.46
CA ARG A 143 -16.44 -0.21 -5.06
C ARG A 143 -15.28 -0.45 -4.10
N HIS A 144 -14.11 -0.79 -4.64
CA HIS A 144 -12.89 -0.92 -3.85
C HIS A 144 -12.57 0.40 -3.11
N PRO A 145 -12.31 0.38 -1.80
CA PRO A 145 -12.06 1.60 -1.02
C PRO A 145 -10.97 2.50 -1.59
N SER A 146 -9.85 1.91 -2.05
CA SER A 146 -8.76 2.69 -2.67
C SER A 146 -9.22 3.47 -3.89
N ALA A 147 -10.10 2.90 -4.72
CA ALA A 147 -10.68 3.60 -5.86
C ALA A 147 -11.64 4.72 -5.43
N ALA A 148 -12.47 4.47 -4.43
CA ALA A 148 -13.39 5.49 -3.93
C ALA A 148 -12.65 6.69 -3.32
N ALA A 149 -11.59 6.43 -2.53
CA ALA A 149 -10.75 7.49 -1.97
C ALA A 149 -9.97 8.25 -3.05
N ALA A 150 -9.42 7.54 -4.04
CA ALA A 150 -8.69 8.14 -5.16
C ALA A 150 -9.60 9.03 -6.02
N ASP A 151 -10.82 8.57 -6.31
CA ASP A 151 -11.80 9.34 -7.08
C ASP A 151 -12.19 10.63 -6.34
N GLN A 152 -12.46 10.53 -5.03
CA GLN A 152 -12.80 11.68 -4.19
C GLN A 152 -11.66 12.69 -4.11
N ALA A 153 -10.47 12.24 -3.71
CA ALA A 153 -9.31 13.11 -3.52
C ALA A 153 -8.80 13.67 -4.86
N GLY A 154 -8.79 12.83 -5.91
CA GLY A 154 -8.33 13.22 -7.24
C GLY A 154 -9.22 14.26 -7.90
N ARG A 155 -10.55 14.13 -7.81
CA ARG A 155 -11.49 15.14 -8.29
C ARG A 155 -11.35 16.46 -7.54
N ALA A 156 -11.28 16.41 -6.21
CA ALA A 156 -11.12 17.62 -5.39
C ALA A 156 -9.83 18.37 -5.78
N LEU A 157 -8.72 17.66 -5.98
CA LEU A 157 -7.47 18.27 -6.43
C LEU A 157 -7.57 18.82 -7.86
N ALA A 158 -8.14 18.07 -8.79
CA ALA A 158 -8.29 18.48 -10.18
C ALA A 158 -9.17 19.75 -10.30
N ASP A 159 -10.26 19.80 -9.56
CA ASP A 159 -11.14 20.99 -9.47
C ASP A 159 -10.39 22.19 -8.90
N HIS A 160 -9.61 21.99 -7.83
CA HIS A 160 -8.79 23.05 -7.23
C HIS A 160 -7.74 23.62 -8.20
N LEU A 161 -7.11 22.72 -8.99
CA LEU A 161 -6.08 23.09 -9.99
C LEU A 161 -6.70 23.55 -11.33
N CYS A 162 -8.01 23.46 -11.49
CA CYS A 162 -8.72 23.70 -12.77
C CYS A 162 -8.18 22.86 -13.92
N VAL A 163 -7.91 21.57 -13.69
CA VAL A 163 -7.42 20.60 -14.67
C VAL A 163 -8.34 19.36 -14.73
N PRO A 164 -8.32 18.58 -15.82
CA PRO A 164 -9.11 17.36 -15.90
C PRO A 164 -8.61 16.27 -14.94
N PHE A 165 -9.55 15.48 -14.42
CA PHE A 165 -9.30 14.24 -13.70
C PHE A 165 -9.57 13.02 -14.59
N HIS A 166 -8.69 12.03 -14.56
CA HIS A 166 -8.83 10.77 -15.29
C HIS A 166 -8.69 9.57 -14.35
N PHE A 167 -9.59 8.61 -14.49
CA PHE A 167 -9.50 7.30 -13.84
C PHE A 167 -10.22 6.28 -14.74
N ALA A 168 -9.44 5.51 -15.51
CA ALA A 168 -9.98 4.68 -16.59
C ALA A 168 -10.84 3.52 -16.08
N SER A 169 -10.47 2.90 -14.97
CA SER A 169 -11.17 1.72 -14.41
C SER A 169 -11.50 1.90 -12.93
N PRO A 170 -12.41 2.82 -12.55
CA PRO A 170 -12.67 3.13 -11.15
C PRO A 170 -13.41 2.04 -10.38
N ASP A 171 -14.10 1.13 -11.07
CA ASP A 171 -14.97 0.13 -10.44
C ASP A 171 -14.33 -1.26 -10.33
N THR A 172 -13.28 -1.51 -11.12
CA THR A 172 -12.58 -2.81 -11.15
C THR A 172 -11.08 -2.57 -11.20
N PRO A 173 -10.27 -3.20 -10.33
CA PRO A 173 -8.83 -3.15 -10.42
C PRO A 173 -8.33 -3.62 -11.78
N ASP A 174 -7.55 -2.77 -12.45
CA ASP A 174 -7.01 -3.01 -13.78
C ASP A 174 -5.77 -2.11 -13.99
N ASP A 175 -4.59 -2.67 -13.86
CA ASP A 175 -3.30 -1.99 -14.05
C ASP A 175 -2.95 -1.79 -15.54
N GLU A 176 -3.64 -2.50 -16.44
CA GLU A 176 -3.52 -2.34 -17.89
C GLU A 176 -4.55 -1.35 -18.46
N ALA A 177 -5.38 -0.74 -17.60
CA ALA A 177 -6.39 0.23 -18.04
C ALA A 177 -5.77 1.39 -18.84
N PRO A 178 -6.45 1.89 -19.88
CA PRO A 178 -5.87 2.89 -20.77
C PRO A 178 -5.54 4.17 -20.01
N ARG A 179 -4.26 4.56 -20.06
CA ARG A 179 -3.75 5.80 -19.48
C ARG A 179 -4.22 7.01 -20.30
N ARG A 180 -4.27 8.16 -19.64
CA ARG A 180 -4.52 9.40 -20.37
C ARG A 180 -3.46 9.59 -21.47
N ARG A 181 -3.90 9.74 -22.70
CA ARG A 181 -3.00 10.09 -23.81
C ARG A 181 -2.62 11.57 -23.70
N SER A 182 -1.33 11.82 -23.78
CA SER A 182 -0.74 13.18 -23.87
C SER A 182 -1.26 13.91 -25.11
#